data_70c66526a7a0cc9566d4b8f8b46d9626
#
_entry.id   70c66526a7a0cc9566d4b8f8b46d9626
#
_cell.length_a   1.000
_cell.length_b   1.000
_cell.length_c   1.000
_cell.angle_alpha   90.00
_cell.angle_beta   90.00
_cell.angle_gamma   90.00
#
_symmetry.space_group_name_H-M   'P 1'
#
loop_
_entity.id
_entity.type
_entity.pdbx_description
1 polymer ?
#
loop_
_entity_poly.entity_id
_entity_poly.type
_entity_poly.pdbx_seq_one_letter_code
_entity_poly.pdbx_strand_id
1 'polypeptide(L)'
;MYVNVSPPPCSLVFGLAGLFDSGAKKNQGNAGTSFPKDPGYRFYHDVAEDEAQKWVNALVPHAAATTMAPATAAACISTPSTYILCAQDNAIPLALQEKMVATAREDGSNMESVLLNTSHSPWMVEPKVVVDVLKSAAQSQVAAVL
;
A
#
# COMPACT_ATOMS: atom_id res chain seq x y z
N MET A 1 0.74 -21.19 31.20
CA MET A 1 -0.42 -20.91 30.34
C MET A 1 0.06 -20.01 29.20
N TYR A 2 0.44 -20.58 28.07
CA TYR A 2 0.88 -19.82 26.91
C TYR A 2 -0.35 -19.25 26.23
N VAL A 3 -0.54 -17.94 26.31
CA VAL A 3 -1.50 -17.24 25.47
C VAL A 3 -0.87 -17.18 24.08
N ASN A 4 -1.38 -17.97 23.16
CA ASN A 4 -1.03 -17.92 21.75
C ASN A 4 -1.64 -16.63 21.19
N VAL A 5 -0.88 -15.53 21.26
CA VAL A 5 -1.26 -14.28 20.61
C VAL A 5 -0.95 -14.48 19.14
N SER A 6 -1.94 -14.85 18.38
CA SER A 6 -1.84 -14.81 16.91
C SER A 6 -1.30 -13.43 16.51
N PRO A 7 -0.41 -13.33 15.54
CA PRO A 7 0.06 -12.03 15.07
C PRO A 7 -1.15 -11.18 14.70
N PRO A 8 -1.11 -9.85 14.94
CA PRO A 8 -2.24 -8.99 14.64
C PRO A 8 -2.65 -9.16 13.17
N PRO A 9 -3.93 -9.25 12.92
CA PRO A 9 -4.52 -9.73 11.67
C PRO A 9 -4.19 -8.91 10.41
N CYS A 10 -3.98 -7.62 10.50
CA CYS A 10 -3.48 -6.82 9.38
C CYS A 10 -1.94 -6.91 9.18
N SER A 11 -1.27 -7.81 9.87
CA SER A 11 0.17 -8.06 9.70
C SER A 11 0.45 -9.01 8.52
N LEU A 12 -0.35 -8.97 7.47
CA LEU A 12 0.02 -9.54 6.19
C LEU A 12 1.21 -8.75 5.63
N VAL A 13 2.37 -8.92 6.28
CA VAL A 13 3.65 -8.71 5.64
C VAL A 13 3.75 -9.81 4.58
N PHE A 14 3.04 -9.63 3.48
CA PHE A 14 3.37 -10.38 2.29
C PHE A 14 4.81 -10.09 1.98
N GLY A 15 5.58 -11.13 1.83
CA GLY A 15 6.94 -11.02 1.35
C GLY A 15 6.95 -10.27 0.02
N LEU A 16 6.98 -8.96 0.09
CA LEU A 16 7.23 -8.06 -1.04
C LEU A 16 8.69 -8.19 -1.51
N ALA A 17 9.37 -9.26 -1.10
CA ALA A 17 10.77 -9.52 -1.41
C ALA A 17 11.09 -9.49 -2.92
N GLY A 18 10.10 -9.72 -3.77
CA GLY A 18 10.25 -9.56 -5.23
C GLY A 18 10.06 -8.14 -5.76
N LEU A 19 9.54 -7.22 -4.94
CA LEU A 19 9.26 -5.83 -5.33
C LEU A 19 10.45 -4.90 -5.14
N PHE A 20 11.34 -5.25 -4.23
CA PHE A 20 12.47 -4.42 -3.86
C PHE A 20 13.77 -5.14 -4.17
N ASP A 21 14.69 -4.45 -4.81
CA ASP A 21 16.07 -4.89 -4.93
C ASP A 21 16.77 -4.57 -3.60
N SER A 22 17.18 -5.61 -2.88
CA SER A 22 18.00 -5.48 -1.66
C SER A 22 19.44 -5.07 -1.97
N GLY A 23 19.74 -4.83 -3.24
CA GLY A 23 21.00 -4.26 -3.70
C GLY A 23 20.88 -2.76 -3.81
N ALA A 24 21.65 -2.04 -3.00
CA ALA A 24 21.81 -0.61 -3.14
C ALA A 24 21.97 -0.19 -4.60
N LYS A 25 21.29 0.87 -5.04
CA LYS A 25 21.73 1.61 -6.24
C LYS A 25 23.23 1.79 -6.11
N LYS A 26 23.98 1.49 -7.16
CA LYS A 26 25.46 1.51 -7.19
C LYS A 26 26.13 2.79 -6.64
N ASN A 27 25.35 3.80 -6.27
CA ASN A 27 25.83 5.11 -5.80
C ASN A 27 25.39 5.52 -4.39
N GLN A 28 24.65 4.68 -3.62
CA GLN A 28 24.27 5.00 -2.25
C GLN A 28 24.54 3.78 -1.35
N GLY A 29 25.80 3.61 -1.02
CA GLY A 29 26.34 2.44 -0.33
C GLY A 29 26.00 2.35 1.15
N ASN A 30 24.73 2.25 1.53
CA ASN A 30 24.37 1.83 2.87
C ASN A 30 23.76 0.42 2.81
N ALA A 31 24.52 -0.54 3.31
CA ALA A 31 24.00 -1.86 3.66
C ALA A 31 22.76 -1.67 4.55
N GLY A 32 21.61 -2.18 4.11
CA GLY A 32 20.36 -2.07 4.86
C GLY A 32 19.32 -1.13 4.29
N THR A 33 19.54 -0.53 3.12
CA THR A 33 18.51 0.21 2.39
C THR A 33 17.92 -0.62 1.25
N SER A 34 16.65 -0.35 0.92
CA SER A 34 15.92 -0.95 -0.19
C SER A 34 15.40 0.13 -1.13
N PHE A 35 15.38 -0.16 -2.41
CA PHE A 35 14.84 0.70 -3.44
C PHE A 35 13.96 -0.13 -4.39
N PRO A 36 12.80 0.38 -4.85
CA PRO A 36 11.94 -0.38 -5.74
C PRO A 36 12.64 -0.68 -7.07
N LYS A 37 12.48 -1.92 -7.54
CA LYS A 37 12.93 -2.33 -8.87
C LYS A 37 11.95 -1.79 -9.91
N ASP A 38 12.47 -1.22 -10.99
CA ASP A 38 11.69 -0.69 -12.12
C ASP A 38 10.50 0.20 -11.67
N PRO A 39 10.74 1.28 -10.89
CA PRO A 39 9.67 2.04 -10.26
C PRO A 39 8.71 2.70 -11.24
N GLY A 40 9.16 3.09 -12.42
CA GLY A 40 8.31 3.62 -13.48
C GLY A 40 7.24 2.62 -13.90
N TYR A 41 7.64 1.39 -14.19
CA TYR A 41 6.73 0.31 -14.55
C TYR A 41 5.80 -0.10 -13.39
N ARG A 42 6.31 -0.14 -12.16
CA ARG A 42 5.54 -0.63 -11.02
C ARG A 42 4.52 0.38 -10.49
N PHE A 43 4.92 1.65 -10.43
CA PHE A 43 4.12 2.66 -9.73
C PHE A 43 3.44 3.66 -10.64
N TYR A 44 3.97 3.88 -11.86
CA TYR A 44 3.64 5.04 -12.69
C TYR A 44 3.41 4.72 -14.16
N HIS A 45 3.17 3.45 -14.53
CA HIS A 45 3.10 3.05 -15.95
C HIS A 45 1.91 3.64 -16.74
N ASP A 46 0.90 4.15 -16.05
CA ASP A 46 -0.27 4.84 -16.61
C ASP A 46 -0.16 6.39 -16.54
N VAL A 47 0.98 6.89 -16.05
CA VAL A 47 1.30 8.33 -15.99
C VAL A 47 2.11 8.69 -17.22
N ALA A 48 1.99 9.93 -17.74
CA ALA A 48 2.82 10.43 -18.84
C ALA A 48 4.32 10.29 -18.50
N GLU A 49 5.11 9.86 -19.49
CA GLU A 49 6.50 9.42 -19.27
C GLU A 49 7.38 10.49 -18.58
N ASP A 50 7.24 11.75 -19.02
CA ASP A 50 8.00 12.88 -18.46
C ASP A 50 7.63 13.17 -16.99
N GLU A 51 6.37 13.02 -16.66
CA GLU A 51 5.88 13.17 -15.28
C GLU A 51 6.29 11.96 -14.43
N ALA A 52 6.10 10.74 -14.93
CA ALA A 52 6.55 9.52 -14.26
C ALA A 52 8.05 9.57 -13.93
N GLN A 53 8.87 10.05 -14.86
CA GLN A 53 10.32 10.17 -14.66
C GLN A 53 10.69 11.17 -13.56
N LYS A 54 9.94 12.27 -13.39
CA LYS A 54 10.15 13.21 -12.27
C LYS A 54 9.94 12.50 -10.92
N TRP A 55 8.87 11.73 -10.81
CA TRP A 55 8.54 10.98 -9.59
C TRP A 55 9.54 9.86 -9.32
N VAL A 56 9.95 9.13 -10.34
CA VAL A 56 11.03 8.12 -10.22
C VAL A 56 12.31 8.74 -9.68
N ASN A 57 12.68 9.93 -10.16
CA ASN A 57 13.88 10.64 -9.71
C ASN A 57 13.76 11.18 -8.28
N ALA A 58 12.54 11.44 -7.83
CA ALA A 58 12.25 11.91 -6.47
C ALA A 58 12.20 10.78 -5.42
N LEU A 59 12.14 9.51 -5.84
CA LEU A 59 12.11 8.39 -4.92
C LEU A 59 13.41 8.32 -4.11
N VAL A 60 13.25 8.09 -2.82
CA VAL A 60 14.38 7.90 -1.89
C VAL A 60 14.42 6.46 -1.39
N PRO A 61 15.60 5.89 -1.12
CA PRO A 61 15.72 4.59 -0.48
C PRO A 61 15.10 4.60 0.92
N HIS A 62 14.54 3.49 1.34
CA HIS A 62 14.08 3.28 2.72
C HIS A 62 14.86 2.15 3.40
N ALA A 63 14.75 2.04 4.72
CA ALA A 63 15.41 0.97 5.45
C ALA A 63 14.80 -0.38 5.06
N ALA A 64 15.63 -1.33 4.59
CA ALA A 64 15.15 -2.67 4.21
C ALA A 64 14.46 -3.41 5.36
N ALA A 65 14.85 -3.15 6.60
CA ALA A 65 14.25 -3.72 7.78
C ALA A 65 12.76 -3.38 7.93
N THR A 66 12.30 -2.25 7.39
CA THR A 66 10.87 -1.84 7.49
C THR A 66 9.95 -2.74 6.67
N THR A 67 10.44 -3.36 5.60
CA THR A 67 9.67 -4.32 4.80
C THR A 67 9.61 -5.72 5.39
N MET A 68 10.50 -6.02 6.34
CA MET A 68 10.62 -7.33 6.97
C MET A 68 10.11 -7.36 8.41
N ALA A 69 9.95 -6.19 9.03
CA ALA A 69 9.48 -6.10 10.40
C ALA A 69 7.99 -6.47 10.49
N PRO A 70 7.60 -7.34 11.44
CA PRO A 70 6.20 -7.61 11.65
C PRO A 70 5.48 -6.36 12.17
N ALA A 71 4.27 -6.12 11.70
CA ALA A 71 3.41 -5.08 12.28
C ALA A 71 3.01 -5.50 13.71
N THR A 72 3.08 -4.57 14.64
CA THR A 72 2.73 -4.80 16.06
C THR A 72 1.28 -4.46 16.36
N ALA A 73 0.61 -3.73 15.48
CA ALA A 73 -0.79 -3.34 15.59
C ALA A 73 -1.41 -3.14 14.22
N ALA A 74 -2.73 -3.25 14.14
CA ALA A 74 -3.53 -3.08 12.94
C ALA A 74 -4.63 -2.04 13.19
N ALA A 75 -4.39 -0.80 12.83
CA ALA A 75 -5.32 0.31 13.05
C ALA A 75 -6.70 0.06 12.40
N CYS A 76 -6.74 -0.65 11.27
CA CYS A 76 -7.97 -0.99 10.56
C CYS A 76 -8.96 -1.85 11.36
N ILE A 77 -8.53 -2.50 12.46
CA ILE A 77 -9.43 -3.26 13.33
C ILE A 77 -10.29 -2.34 14.21
N SER A 78 -9.72 -1.24 14.66
CA SER A 78 -10.38 -0.28 15.58
C SER A 78 -10.89 0.98 14.87
N THR A 79 -10.50 1.19 13.61
CA THR A 79 -10.83 2.39 12.85
C THR A 79 -11.47 2.00 11.52
N PRO A 80 -12.68 2.50 11.19
CA PRO A 80 -13.26 2.30 9.87
C PRO A 80 -12.27 2.74 8.79
N SER A 81 -12.09 1.91 7.79
CA SER A 81 -11.04 2.09 6.79
C SER A 81 -11.57 1.87 5.39
N THR A 82 -11.02 2.59 4.41
CA THR A 82 -11.35 2.39 3.00
C THR A 82 -10.06 2.02 2.25
N TYR A 83 -10.10 0.92 1.51
CA TYR A 83 -9.01 0.47 0.65
C TYR A 83 -9.32 0.83 -0.81
N ILE A 84 -8.44 1.56 -1.46
CA ILE A 84 -8.51 1.79 -2.91
C ILE A 84 -7.78 0.66 -3.60
N LEU A 85 -8.54 -0.21 -4.28
CA LEU A 85 -8.03 -1.29 -5.11
C LEU A 85 -7.64 -0.74 -6.48
N CYS A 86 -6.42 -1.00 -6.92
CA CYS A 86 -5.89 -0.55 -8.21
C CYS A 86 -5.80 -1.73 -9.17
N ALA A 87 -6.67 -1.76 -10.20
CA ALA A 87 -6.82 -2.93 -11.08
C ALA A 87 -5.59 -3.18 -11.97
N GLN A 88 -4.83 -2.14 -12.28
CA GLN A 88 -3.63 -2.20 -13.15
C GLN A 88 -2.32 -2.13 -12.34
N ASP A 89 -2.36 -2.42 -11.06
CA ASP A 89 -1.21 -2.31 -10.17
C ASP A 89 -0.15 -3.38 -10.47
N ASN A 90 1.02 -2.94 -10.94
CA ASN A 90 2.18 -3.80 -11.20
C ASN A 90 3.09 -3.99 -9.97
N ALA A 91 2.80 -3.29 -8.87
CA ALA A 91 3.50 -3.46 -7.60
C ALA A 91 2.79 -4.49 -6.71
N ILE A 92 1.49 -4.36 -6.53
CA ILE A 92 0.66 -5.27 -5.74
C ILE A 92 -0.51 -5.75 -6.61
N PRO A 93 -0.43 -6.96 -7.20
CA PRO A 93 -1.48 -7.47 -8.08
C PRO A 93 -2.87 -7.42 -7.44
N LEU A 94 -3.92 -7.13 -8.22
CA LEU A 94 -5.30 -6.95 -7.73
C LEU A 94 -5.76 -8.12 -6.85
N ALA A 95 -5.49 -9.36 -7.25
CA ALA A 95 -5.87 -10.56 -6.48
C ALA A 95 -5.25 -10.57 -5.07
N LEU A 96 -4.05 -9.98 -4.91
CA LEU A 96 -3.40 -9.86 -3.62
C LEU A 96 -4.04 -8.74 -2.79
N GLN A 97 -4.37 -7.60 -3.41
CA GLN A 97 -5.10 -6.51 -2.75
C GLN A 97 -6.46 -6.98 -2.24
N GLU A 98 -7.22 -7.72 -3.06
CA GLU A 98 -8.50 -8.32 -2.68
C GLU A 98 -8.35 -9.28 -1.49
N LYS A 99 -7.31 -10.13 -1.51
CA LYS A 99 -7.00 -11.00 -0.39
C LYS A 99 -6.68 -10.24 0.89
N MET A 100 -5.92 -9.14 0.78
CA MET A 100 -5.62 -8.28 1.94
C MET A 100 -6.87 -7.69 2.55
N VAL A 101 -7.80 -7.19 1.73
CA VAL A 101 -9.09 -6.66 2.18
C VAL A 101 -9.96 -7.76 2.81
N ALA A 102 -10.03 -8.93 2.18
CA ALA A 102 -10.79 -10.07 2.70
C ALA A 102 -10.27 -10.49 4.07
N THR A 103 -8.97 -10.68 4.21
CA THR A 103 -8.35 -11.05 5.49
C THR A 103 -8.61 -9.98 6.57
N ALA A 104 -8.49 -8.69 6.25
CA ALA A 104 -8.77 -7.65 7.21
C ALA A 104 -10.23 -7.69 7.71
N ARG A 105 -11.18 -7.99 6.82
CA ARG A 105 -12.60 -8.15 7.16
C ARG A 105 -12.85 -9.39 8.02
N GLU A 106 -12.24 -10.52 7.69
CA GLU A 106 -12.29 -11.76 8.48
C GLU A 106 -11.79 -11.54 9.91
N ASP A 107 -10.80 -10.67 10.05
CA ASP A 107 -10.20 -10.30 11.32
C ASP A 107 -10.97 -9.20 12.09
N GLY A 108 -12.15 -8.82 11.59
CA GLY A 108 -13.06 -7.90 12.26
C GLY A 108 -12.93 -6.43 11.87
N SER A 109 -12.15 -6.11 10.81
CA SER A 109 -12.08 -4.75 10.32
C SER A 109 -13.37 -4.32 9.62
N ASN A 110 -13.85 -3.11 9.93
CA ASN A 110 -14.86 -2.42 9.13
C ASN A 110 -14.17 -1.73 7.94
N MET A 111 -13.76 -2.54 6.96
CA MET A 111 -13.04 -2.07 5.78
C MET A 111 -13.96 -2.04 4.55
N GLU A 112 -14.15 -0.86 3.99
CA GLU A 112 -14.75 -0.66 2.68
C GLU A 112 -13.69 -0.79 1.58
N SER A 113 -14.10 -0.99 0.33
CA SER A 113 -13.18 -1.01 -0.80
C SER A 113 -13.78 -0.34 -2.02
N VAL A 114 -12.94 0.39 -2.76
CA VAL A 114 -13.29 1.07 -4.02
C VAL A 114 -12.30 0.60 -5.07
N LEU A 115 -12.79 0.11 -6.20
CA LEU A 115 -11.95 -0.35 -7.32
C LEU A 115 -11.75 0.79 -8.33
N LEU A 116 -10.49 1.10 -8.63
CA LEU A 116 -10.09 2.02 -9.69
C LEU A 116 -9.28 1.28 -10.76
N ASN A 117 -9.45 1.67 -12.01
CA ASN A 117 -8.71 1.09 -13.13
C ASN A 117 -7.40 1.88 -13.38
N THR A 118 -6.53 1.90 -12.37
CA THR A 118 -5.28 2.66 -12.36
C THR A 118 -4.10 1.81 -11.96
N SER A 119 -2.89 2.35 -12.16
CA SER A 119 -1.65 1.82 -11.57
C SER A 119 -1.62 1.97 -10.03
N HIS A 120 -0.46 1.69 -9.44
CA HIS A 120 -0.22 1.82 -7.98
C HIS A 120 -0.43 3.23 -7.42
N SER A 121 -0.44 4.26 -8.25
CA SER A 121 -0.52 5.67 -7.85
C SER A 121 -1.77 6.37 -8.38
N PRO A 122 -2.99 5.98 -7.92
CA PRO A 122 -4.26 6.44 -8.47
C PRO A 122 -4.46 7.96 -8.38
N TRP A 123 -3.87 8.61 -7.38
CA TRP A 123 -3.96 10.07 -7.21
C TRP A 123 -3.28 10.87 -8.34
N MET A 124 -2.44 10.24 -9.15
CA MET A 124 -1.76 10.88 -10.27
C MET A 124 -2.61 10.92 -11.53
N VAL A 125 -3.43 9.90 -11.75
CA VAL A 125 -4.27 9.76 -12.96
C VAL A 125 -5.73 10.07 -12.69
N GLU A 126 -6.23 9.76 -11.49
CA GLU A 126 -7.61 9.98 -11.08
C GLU A 126 -7.72 10.80 -9.77
N PRO A 127 -7.05 11.98 -9.67
CA PRO A 127 -6.99 12.76 -8.43
C PRO A 127 -8.37 13.14 -7.90
N LYS A 128 -9.32 13.47 -8.80
CA LYS A 128 -10.68 13.84 -8.41
C LYS A 128 -11.40 12.67 -7.73
N VAL A 129 -11.31 11.48 -8.30
CA VAL A 129 -11.96 10.27 -7.75
C VAL A 129 -11.34 9.93 -6.38
N VAL A 130 -10.02 10.01 -6.25
CA VAL A 130 -9.35 9.79 -4.96
C VAL A 130 -9.81 10.81 -3.92
N VAL A 131 -9.94 12.09 -4.27
CA VAL A 131 -10.47 13.13 -3.37
C VAL A 131 -11.92 12.84 -2.97
N ASP A 132 -12.75 12.38 -3.89
CA ASP A 132 -14.14 12.05 -3.58
C ASP A 132 -14.24 10.84 -2.64
N VAL A 133 -13.38 9.81 -2.80
CA VAL A 133 -13.26 8.69 -1.86
C VAL A 133 -12.84 9.18 -0.47
N LEU A 134 -11.83 10.05 -0.38
CA LEU A 134 -11.36 10.62 0.89
C LEU A 134 -12.47 11.40 1.61
N LYS A 135 -13.23 12.22 0.88
CA LYS A 135 -14.38 12.97 1.43
C LYS A 135 -15.47 12.03 1.95
N SER A 136 -15.81 10.99 1.19
CA SER A 136 -16.80 10.00 1.59
C SER A 136 -16.37 9.27 2.86
N ALA A 137 -15.12 8.80 2.93
CA ALA A 137 -14.57 8.15 4.11
C ALA A 137 -14.61 9.06 5.35
N ALA A 138 -14.26 10.35 5.20
CA ALA A 138 -14.31 11.32 6.29
C ALA A 138 -15.74 11.57 6.79
N GLN A 139 -16.72 11.65 5.88
CA GLN A 139 -18.14 11.88 6.24
C GLN A 139 -18.76 10.69 6.95
N SER A 140 -18.43 9.46 6.53
CA SER A 140 -18.90 8.23 7.17
C SER A 140 -18.44 8.12 8.63
N GLN A 141 -17.26 8.64 8.95
CA GLN A 141 -16.73 8.66 10.32
C GLN A 141 -17.42 9.69 11.20
N VAL A 142 -17.77 10.86 10.67
CA VAL A 142 -18.50 11.89 11.42
C VAL A 142 -19.90 11.41 11.79
N ALA A 143 -20.58 10.71 10.88
CA ALA A 143 -21.93 10.17 11.13
C ALA A 143 -21.95 9.03 12.17
N ALA A 144 -20.85 8.33 12.40
CA ALA A 144 -20.75 7.26 13.37
C ALA A 144 -20.50 7.76 14.83
N VAL A 145 -20.17 9.04 14.99
CA VAL A 145 -19.86 9.66 16.31
C VAL A 145 -21.03 10.49 16.86
N LEU A 146 -22.05 10.78 16.04
CA LEU A 146 -23.28 11.50 16.41
C LEU A 146 -24.42 10.54 16.74
#